data_4c127b14533d5c7ee9867e892f938335
#
_entry.id   4c127b14533d5c7ee9867e892f938335
#
_cell.length_a   1.000
_cell.length_b   1.000
_cell.length_c   1.000
_cell.angle_alpha   90.00
_cell.angle_beta   90.00
_cell.angle_gamma   90.00
#
_symmetry.space_group_name_H-M   'P 1'
#
loop_
_entity.id
_entity.type
_entity.pdbx_description
1 polymer ?
#
loop_
_entity_poly.entity_id
_entity_poly.type
_entity_poly.pdbx_seq_one_letter_code
_entity_poly.pdbx_strand_id
1 'polypeptide(L)'
;MKLNRRSLLKLSAATFAAGTIGLPSFAQAIDELVIAYNVNLPSWDPTVGPSAVNPTIQGIYQSVFDQYILQNPDLSPAPGLLTEWGWSDDKKQVWMTVRDGVTWHDGSPFTAEDVAWSLARVAKPETGSPIQFVWGTLENHRVEGNKVIADVKQFDPTIFKWMYFLTGYVLPKAYYEKVGAEGFEAAPIGTGPYMVEKFERNAFVRLKANANYWGGKPDFDTVTIKFVPDAAARVAEVESGNSHVTLEMPYEEYDRLKGGPLAGVAAPISDIGMIFLNDIEVMTDPNVRKAAAHAIDKQAIIDRLLSGYGVKIDTLETPEYAAYDPSITVEYNPEKAVELLAASGYSVDNPVKFKIQTTKGFKPKDYEMIQAIVGLWRKVGIEAEIEVYEIAKHYELRAADQLAPAAFYNWGNSVGDPTTSTGFAMFGPSPHSVWDGEDLINMIGPLWGEADEAKRIDGWKAVDKYIAENALVIPLLQYVQPILHAPGVVVTPHASGSLLPHLMKRA
;
A
#
# COMPACT_ATOMS: atom_id res chain seq x y z
N MET A 1 -76.94 -4.75 -10.50
CA MET A 1 -76.43 -5.39 -9.27
C MET A 1 -75.38 -4.46 -8.66
N LYS A 2 -75.74 -3.74 -7.57
CA LYS A 2 -74.89 -2.77 -6.92
C LYS A 2 -74.02 -3.51 -5.89
N LEU A 3 -72.71 -3.57 -6.10
CA LEU A 3 -71.77 -4.14 -5.15
C LEU A 3 -71.59 -3.16 -3.97
N ASN A 4 -71.94 -3.64 -2.78
CA ASN A 4 -71.87 -2.87 -1.55
C ASN A 4 -70.43 -2.90 -0.94
N ARG A 5 -70.00 -1.76 -0.42
CA ARG A 5 -68.66 -1.55 0.17
C ARG A 5 -68.26 -2.52 1.31
N ARG A 6 -69.22 -3.24 1.88
CA ARG A 6 -68.97 -4.25 2.91
C ARG A 6 -68.48 -5.62 2.40
N SER A 7 -68.64 -5.87 1.09
CA SER A 7 -68.14 -7.11 0.47
C SER A 7 -66.67 -7.04 0.06
N LEU A 8 -66.10 -5.84 -0.01
CA LEU A 8 -64.66 -5.64 -0.32
C LEU A 8 -63.76 -5.79 0.91
N LEU A 9 -64.32 -5.72 2.13
CA LEU A 9 -63.52 -5.83 3.37
C LEU A 9 -63.39 -7.27 3.92
N LYS A 10 -63.95 -8.25 3.23
CA LYS A 10 -63.86 -9.68 3.63
C LYS A 10 -62.95 -10.52 2.74
N LEU A 11 -62.28 -9.93 1.73
CA LEU A 11 -61.32 -10.63 0.85
C LEU A 11 -59.86 -10.22 1.08
N SER A 12 -59.57 -9.41 2.08
CA SER A 12 -58.20 -8.97 2.41
C SER A 12 -57.63 -9.57 3.70
N ALA A 13 -58.21 -10.69 4.16
CA ALA A 13 -57.71 -11.43 5.32
C ALA A 13 -57.24 -12.83 4.91
N ALA A 14 -56.39 -12.91 3.90
CA ALA A 14 -55.68 -14.15 3.59
C ALA A 14 -54.27 -13.79 3.08
N THR A 15 -53.30 -14.27 3.82
CA THR A 15 -51.90 -14.39 3.48
C THR A 15 -51.06 -13.12 3.63
N PHE A 16 -50.89 -12.63 4.87
CA PHE A 16 -49.58 -12.25 5.29
C PHE A 16 -48.77 -13.55 5.47
N ALA A 17 -48.25 -14.10 4.41
CA ALA A 17 -47.10 -14.96 4.50
C ALA A 17 -46.01 -14.05 5.10
N ALA A 18 -45.64 -14.29 6.35
CA ALA A 18 -44.42 -13.80 6.92
C ALA A 18 -43.29 -14.30 5.99
N GLY A 19 -42.91 -13.46 5.04
CA GLY A 19 -41.62 -13.57 4.39
C GLY A 19 -40.63 -13.46 5.54
N THR A 20 -40.12 -14.57 6.00
CA THR A 20 -38.90 -14.61 6.76
C THR A 20 -37.90 -13.85 5.87
N ILE A 21 -37.55 -12.63 6.26
CA ILE A 21 -36.31 -11.99 5.79
C ILE A 21 -35.26 -13.00 6.22
N GLY A 22 -34.84 -13.86 5.29
CA GLY A 22 -33.80 -14.82 5.52
C GLY A 22 -32.58 -14.00 5.90
N LEU A 23 -32.18 -14.11 7.14
CA LEU A 23 -30.85 -13.69 7.53
C LEU A 23 -29.89 -14.38 6.56
N PRO A 24 -28.88 -13.70 6.03
CA PRO A 24 -27.91 -14.30 5.13
C PRO A 24 -27.36 -15.56 5.81
N SER A 25 -27.60 -16.71 5.19
CA SER A 25 -27.15 -17.99 5.72
C SER A 25 -25.68 -18.15 5.39
N PHE A 26 -24.79 -17.63 6.23
CA PHE A 26 -23.36 -17.94 6.17
C PHE A 26 -23.04 -19.39 6.60
N ALA A 27 -24.06 -20.21 6.85
CA ALA A 27 -23.90 -21.63 7.23
C ALA A 27 -23.69 -22.56 6.02
N GLN A 28 -23.74 -22.06 4.79
CA GLN A 28 -23.50 -22.86 3.59
C GLN A 28 -22.00 -22.86 3.27
N ALA A 29 -21.46 -24.00 2.86
CA ALA A 29 -20.08 -24.09 2.40
C ALA A 29 -19.82 -23.05 1.29
N ILE A 30 -18.76 -22.28 1.42
CA ILE A 30 -18.39 -21.28 0.43
C ILE A 30 -17.67 -21.99 -0.72
N ASP A 31 -18.42 -22.27 -1.80
CA ASP A 31 -17.85 -22.92 -2.98
C ASP A 31 -16.97 -21.96 -3.79
N GLU A 32 -17.41 -20.72 -3.90
CA GLU A 32 -16.70 -19.62 -4.57
C GLU A 32 -16.44 -18.48 -3.60
N LEU A 33 -15.19 -18.06 -3.46
CA LEU A 33 -14.84 -16.88 -2.68
C LEU A 33 -15.13 -15.62 -3.49
N VAL A 34 -16.00 -14.75 -3.00
CA VAL A 34 -16.31 -13.45 -3.63
C VAL A 34 -15.74 -12.32 -2.77
N ILE A 35 -14.95 -11.46 -3.39
CA ILE A 35 -14.28 -10.32 -2.74
C ILE A 35 -14.79 -9.02 -3.37
N ALA A 36 -15.30 -8.10 -2.57
CA ALA A 36 -15.58 -6.73 -3.01
C ALA A 36 -14.33 -5.87 -2.80
N TYR A 37 -13.68 -5.48 -3.91
CA TYR A 37 -12.39 -4.81 -3.92
C TYR A 37 -12.51 -3.35 -4.33
N ASN A 38 -11.66 -2.50 -3.77
CA ASN A 38 -11.78 -1.04 -3.87
C ASN A 38 -11.20 -0.42 -5.15
N VAL A 39 -10.48 -1.17 -5.96
CA VAL A 39 -9.83 -0.67 -7.19
C VAL A 39 -10.13 -1.53 -8.40
N ASN A 40 -10.05 -0.92 -9.58
CA ASN A 40 -10.09 -1.60 -10.86
C ASN A 40 -8.70 -2.11 -11.26
N LEU A 41 -8.67 -3.10 -12.16
CA LEU A 41 -7.46 -3.57 -12.80
C LEU A 41 -7.33 -2.97 -14.21
N PRO A 42 -6.42 -2.01 -14.44
CA PRO A 42 -6.27 -1.35 -15.75
C PRO A 42 -5.55 -2.21 -16.79
N SER A 43 -4.58 -3.02 -16.37
CA SER A 43 -3.74 -3.85 -17.23
C SER A 43 -3.35 -5.14 -16.53
N TRP A 44 -3.12 -6.20 -17.32
CA TRP A 44 -2.58 -7.47 -16.84
C TRP A 44 -1.05 -7.56 -16.86
N ASP A 45 -0.34 -6.62 -17.47
CA ASP A 45 1.11 -6.59 -17.36
C ASP A 45 1.51 -5.92 -16.03
N PRO A 46 1.99 -6.68 -15.03
CA PRO A 46 2.30 -6.15 -13.70
C PRO A 46 3.61 -5.38 -13.65
N THR A 47 4.29 -5.22 -14.79
CA THR A 47 5.64 -4.64 -14.85
C THR A 47 5.69 -3.29 -15.53
N VAL A 48 4.59 -2.86 -16.18
CA VAL A 48 4.56 -1.63 -17.00
C VAL A 48 3.37 -0.74 -16.67
N GLY A 49 3.49 0.54 -16.99
CA GLY A 49 2.44 1.53 -16.81
C GLY A 49 2.15 1.87 -15.34
N PRO A 50 1.24 2.83 -15.08
CA PRO A 50 0.94 3.32 -13.74
C PRO A 50 0.39 2.25 -12.78
N SER A 51 -0.28 1.23 -13.30
CA SER A 51 -0.82 0.12 -12.50
C SER A 51 0.26 -0.72 -11.84
N ALA A 52 1.41 -0.85 -12.48
CA ALA A 52 2.52 -1.65 -11.97
C ALA A 52 3.10 -1.12 -10.63
N VAL A 53 2.92 0.16 -10.34
CA VAL A 53 3.35 0.79 -9.09
C VAL A 53 2.19 1.14 -8.15
N ASN A 54 0.99 0.62 -8.39
CA ASN A 54 -0.13 0.78 -7.47
C ASN A 54 -0.12 -0.37 -6.44
N PRO A 55 0.18 -0.10 -5.15
CA PRO A 55 0.24 -1.16 -4.13
C PRO A 55 -1.09 -1.90 -3.93
N THR A 56 -2.21 -1.20 -4.13
CA THR A 56 -3.54 -1.77 -3.90
C THR A 56 -3.88 -2.89 -4.90
N ILE A 57 -3.35 -2.84 -6.13
CA ILE A 57 -3.62 -3.86 -7.17
C ILE A 57 -2.77 -5.13 -6.96
N GLN A 58 -1.71 -5.06 -6.16
CA GLN A 58 -0.75 -6.18 -6.03
C GLN A 58 -1.39 -7.50 -5.61
N GLY A 59 -2.43 -7.48 -4.79
CA GLY A 59 -3.16 -8.70 -4.41
C GLY A 59 -3.81 -9.42 -5.60
N ILE A 60 -4.23 -8.68 -6.65
CA ILE A 60 -4.76 -9.25 -7.88
C ILE A 60 -3.62 -9.85 -8.71
N TYR A 61 -2.52 -9.11 -8.89
CA TYR A 61 -1.35 -9.61 -9.61
C TYR A 61 -0.76 -10.85 -8.96
N GLN A 62 -0.56 -10.86 -7.64
CA GLN A 62 -0.03 -12.02 -6.90
C GLN A 62 -0.99 -13.22 -6.88
N SER A 63 -2.25 -13.04 -7.26
CA SER A 63 -3.15 -14.18 -7.50
C SER A 63 -2.82 -14.93 -8.79
N VAL A 64 -2.26 -14.26 -9.80
CA VAL A 64 -2.01 -14.80 -11.14
C VAL A 64 -0.54 -15.01 -11.44
N PHE A 65 0.30 -14.13 -10.93
CA PHE A 65 1.74 -14.12 -11.18
C PHE A 65 2.51 -14.33 -9.88
N ASP A 66 3.61 -15.08 -9.94
CA ASP A 66 4.56 -15.08 -8.84
C ASP A 66 5.63 -14.00 -9.04
N GLN A 67 6.10 -13.49 -7.91
CA GLN A 67 7.26 -12.62 -7.84
C GLN A 67 8.55 -13.45 -7.83
N TYR A 68 9.68 -12.80 -8.12
CA TYR A 68 11.00 -13.44 -8.01
C TYR A 68 11.22 -14.01 -6.61
N ILE A 69 10.98 -13.18 -5.60
CA ILE A 69 11.05 -13.50 -4.17
C ILE A 69 9.64 -13.25 -3.62
N LEU A 70 9.16 -14.06 -2.71
CA LEU A 70 7.89 -13.83 -2.03
C LEU A 70 8.10 -12.97 -0.78
N GLN A 71 7.04 -12.40 -0.28
CA GLN A 71 7.00 -11.67 0.97
C GLN A 71 5.98 -12.32 1.91
N ASN A 72 6.43 -12.61 3.13
CA ASN A 72 5.55 -13.09 4.19
C ASN A 72 4.60 -11.97 4.66
N PRO A 73 3.52 -12.30 5.38
CA PRO A 73 2.61 -11.30 5.93
C PRO A 73 3.25 -10.22 6.82
N ASP A 74 4.41 -10.51 7.42
CA ASP A 74 5.22 -9.59 8.23
C ASP A 74 6.27 -8.81 7.42
N LEU A 75 6.19 -8.85 6.10
CA LEU A 75 7.09 -8.25 5.12
C LEU A 75 8.48 -8.91 5.02
N SER A 76 8.79 -9.94 5.78
CA SER A 76 10.04 -10.67 5.62
C SER A 76 10.10 -11.41 4.27
N PRO A 77 11.28 -11.49 3.61
CA PRO A 77 11.41 -12.20 2.34
C PRO A 77 11.30 -13.72 2.52
N ALA A 78 10.73 -14.39 1.53
CA ALA A 78 10.62 -15.85 1.47
C ALA A 78 10.98 -16.36 0.06
N PRO A 79 11.51 -17.59 -0.06
CA PRO A 79 11.79 -18.19 -1.37
C PRO A 79 10.53 -18.29 -2.24
N GLY A 80 10.57 -17.60 -3.40
CA GLY A 80 9.55 -17.61 -4.45
C GLY A 80 10.00 -18.41 -5.68
N LEU A 81 9.93 -17.81 -6.85
CA LEU A 81 10.52 -18.36 -8.07
C LEU A 81 12.06 -18.42 -7.99
N LEU A 82 12.66 -17.62 -7.14
CA LEU A 82 14.05 -17.76 -6.70
C LEU A 82 14.09 -18.50 -5.37
N THR A 83 14.96 -19.50 -5.26
CA THR A 83 15.17 -20.26 -4.01
C THR A 83 16.32 -19.72 -3.18
N GLU A 84 17.31 -19.15 -3.85
CA GLU A 84 18.49 -18.50 -3.25
C GLU A 84 18.93 -17.32 -4.12
N TRP A 85 19.51 -16.32 -3.52
CA TRP A 85 20.05 -15.15 -4.21
C TRP A 85 21.14 -14.49 -3.38
N GLY A 86 21.98 -13.72 -4.05
CA GLY A 86 23.06 -13.00 -3.38
C GLY A 86 23.97 -12.23 -4.32
N TRP A 87 24.93 -11.62 -3.72
CA TRP A 87 26.00 -10.87 -4.37
C TRP A 87 27.26 -11.72 -4.51
N SER A 88 28.05 -11.48 -5.55
CA SER A 88 29.46 -11.90 -5.56
C SER A 88 30.24 -11.17 -4.44
N ASP A 89 31.37 -11.73 -4.02
CA ASP A 89 32.20 -11.16 -2.93
C ASP A 89 32.63 -9.72 -3.23
N ASP A 90 32.93 -9.43 -4.50
CA ASP A 90 33.36 -8.09 -4.97
C ASP A 90 32.16 -7.15 -5.30
N LYS A 91 30.91 -7.60 -5.08
CA LYS A 91 29.66 -6.86 -5.37
C LYS A 91 29.48 -6.46 -6.84
N LYS A 92 30.22 -7.07 -7.78
CA LYS A 92 30.11 -6.77 -9.21
C LYS A 92 29.10 -7.62 -9.94
N GLN A 93 28.56 -8.65 -9.29
CA GLN A 93 27.53 -9.51 -9.84
C GLN A 93 26.47 -9.84 -8.80
N VAL A 94 25.27 -10.08 -9.27
CA VAL A 94 24.24 -10.78 -8.53
C VAL A 94 24.03 -12.17 -9.12
N TRP A 95 23.71 -13.13 -8.25
CA TRP A 95 23.36 -14.48 -8.67
C TRP A 95 22.03 -14.88 -8.04
N MET A 96 21.24 -15.65 -8.76
CA MET A 96 19.89 -16.06 -8.41
C MET A 96 19.68 -17.53 -8.81
N THR A 97 19.31 -18.39 -7.89
CA THR A 97 18.99 -19.79 -8.16
C THR A 97 17.48 -19.90 -8.43
N VAL A 98 17.11 -20.36 -9.61
CA VAL A 98 15.72 -20.47 -10.06
C VAL A 98 15.12 -21.78 -9.57
N ARG A 99 13.86 -21.76 -9.14
CA ARG A 99 13.11 -22.92 -8.67
C ARG A 99 12.84 -23.90 -9.80
N ASP A 100 13.16 -25.16 -9.59
CA ASP A 100 12.86 -26.23 -10.53
C ASP A 100 11.40 -26.74 -10.44
N GLY A 101 10.89 -27.29 -11.53
CA GLY A 101 9.58 -27.98 -11.58
C GLY A 101 8.35 -27.08 -11.59
N VAL A 102 8.54 -25.76 -11.73
CA VAL A 102 7.43 -24.79 -11.90
C VAL A 102 6.93 -24.85 -13.35
N THR A 103 5.61 -24.70 -13.52
CA THR A 103 4.98 -24.58 -14.84
C THR A 103 4.15 -23.32 -14.96
N TRP A 104 4.09 -22.77 -16.15
CA TRP A 104 3.14 -21.72 -16.50
C TRP A 104 1.70 -22.27 -16.51
N HIS A 105 0.70 -21.42 -16.49
CA HIS A 105 -0.71 -21.79 -16.48
C HIS A 105 -1.13 -22.62 -17.71
N ASP A 106 -0.42 -22.52 -18.83
CA ASP A 106 -0.63 -23.30 -20.04
C ASP A 106 0.07 -24.69 -20.01
N GLY A 107 0.76 -25.01 -18.91
CA GLY A 107 1.51 -26.25 -18.71
C GLY A 107 2.93 -26.23 -19.27
N SER A 108 3.36 -25.17 -19.95
CA SER A 108 4.74 -25.05 -20.41
C SER A 108 5.71 -24.86 -19.22
N PRO A 109 6.98 -25.30 -19.34
CA PRO A 109 7.93 -25.20 -18.25
C PRO A 109 8.37 -23.75 -18.02
N PHE A 110 8.44 -23.35 -16.75
CA PHE A 110 9.12 -22.15 -16.32
C PHE A 110 10.62 -22.42 -16.17
N THR A 111 11.47 -21.49 -16.61
CA THR A 111 12.91 -21.67 -16.69
C THR A 111 13.70 -20.44 -16.27
N ALA A 112 15.01 -20.60 -16.07
CA ALA A 112 15.93 -19.49 -15.81
C ALA A 112 15.97 -18.46 -16.95
N GLU A 113 15.66 -18.88 -18.20
CA GLU A 113 15.56 -17.97 -19.34
C GLU A 113 14.39 -16.98 -19.20
N ASP A 114 13.27 -17.40 -18.60
CA ASP A 114 12.14 -16.49 -18.31
C ASP A 114 12.55 -15.43 -17.30
N VAL A 115 13.30 -15.82 -16.25
CA VAL A 115 13.83 -14.91 -15.23
C VAL A 115 14.80 -13.90 -15.84
N ALA A 116 15.79 -14.37 -16.59
CA ALA A 116 16.80 -13.51 -17.23
C ALA A 116 16.15 -12.52 -18.21
N TRP A 117 15.20 -13.01 -19.02
CA TRP A 117 14.47 -12.18 -19.97
C TRP A 117 13.58 -11.15 -19.30
N SER A 118 12.87 -11.51 -18.24
CA SER A 118 11.99 -10.60 -17.51
C SER A 118 12.78 -9.44 -16.87
N LEU A 119 13.92 -9.74 -16.23
CA LEU A 119 14.82 -8.71 -15.70
C LEU A 119 15.36 -7.79 -16.81
N ALA A 120 15.84 -8.38 -17.90
CA ALA A 120 16.37 -7.61 -19.03
C ALA A 120 15.28 -6.76 -19.71
N ARG A 121 14.03 -7.26 -19.75
CA ARG A 121 12.89 -6.56 -20.32
C ARG A 121 12.54 -5.29 -19.53
N VAL A 122 12.35 -5.41 -18.21
CA VAL A 122 11.93 -4.26 -17.39
C VAL A 122 13.04 -3.23 -17.20
N ALA A 123 14.29 -3.59 -17.44
CA ALA A 123 15.43 -2.68 -17.43
C ALA A 123 15.49 -1.75 -18.65
N LYS A 124 14.77 -2.06 -19.73
CA LYS A 124 14.77 -1.27 -20.97
C LYS A 124 13.78 -0.11 -20.89
N PRO A 125 14.20 1.13 -21.24
CA PRO A 125 13.30 2.29 -21.24
C PRO A 125 12.05 2.13 -22.10
N GLU A 126 12.16 1.46 -23.26
CA GLU A 126 11.05 1.23 -24.18
C GLU A 126 9.94 0.31 -23.63
N THR A 127 10.22 -0.43 -22.57
CA THR A 127 9.20 -1.24 -21.88
C THR A 127 8.18 -0.39 -21.13
N GLY A 128 8.57 0.82 -20.70
CA GLY A 128 7.68 1.73 -19.96
C GLY A 128 7.44 1.31 -18.51
N SER A 129 8.40 0.62 -17.90
CA SER A 129 8.37 0.34 -16.47
C SER A 129 8.59 1.62 -15.66
N PRO A 130 7.70 1.98 -14.73
CA PRO A 130 7.82 3.22 -13.95
C PRO A 130 9.02 3.25 -13.01
N ILE A 131 9.59 2.08 -12.67
CA ILE A 131 10.79 1.93 -11.85
C ILE A 131 11.95 1.28 -12.63
N GLN A 132 12.02 1.57 -13.93
CA GLN A 132 13.07 1.10 -14.82
C GLN A 132 14.47 1.41 -14.29
N PHE A 133 14.66 2.54 -13.63
CA PHE A 133 15.93 2.96 -13.04
C PHE A 133 16.48 1.96 -12.01
N VAL A 134 15.63 1.26 -11.29
CA VAL A 134 16.02 0.18 -10.36
C VAL A 134 16.58 -1.00 -11.14
N TRP A 135 15.82 -1.50 -12.12
CA TRP A 135 16.20 -2.67 -12.89
C TRP A 135 17.39 -2.41 -13.81
N GLY A 136 17.56 -1.16 -14.25
CA GLY A 136 18.69 -0.71 -15.04
C GLY A 136 20.02 -0.66 -14.29
N THR A 137 20.03 -0.94 -12.98
CA THR A 137 21.26 -1.14 -12.18
C THR A 137 21.95 -2.47 -12.48
N LEU A 138 21.23 -3.41 -13.12
CA LEU A 138 21.74 -4.71 -13.56
C LEU A 138 21.81 -4.77 -15.09
N GLU A 139 22.84 -5.46 -15.60
CA GLU A 139 23.03 -5.67 -17.03
C GLU A 139 23.61 -7.07 -17.33
N ASN A 140 23.75 -7.42 -18.61
CA ASN A 140 24.36 -8.66 -19.07
C ASN A 140 23.78 -9.93 -18.40
N HIS A 141 22.45 -9.98 -18.29
CA HIS A 141 21.75 -11.13 -17.73
C HIS A 141 22.05 -12.39 -18.53
N ARG A 142 22.52 -13.44 -17.87
CA ARG A 142 22.88 -14.72 -18.48
C ARG A 142 22.45 -15.90 -17.62
N VAL A 143 22.25 -17.03 -18.26
CA VAL A 143 21.82 -18.28 -17.61
C VAL A 143 23.00 -19.24 -17.55
N GLU A 144 23.23 -19.81 -16.37
CA GLU A 144 24.22 -20.86 -16.13
C GLU A 144 23.55 -22.02 -15.35
N GLY A 145 23.08 -23.02 -16.11
CA GLY A 145 22.27 -24.09 -15.54
C GLY A 145 20.90 -23.58 -15.06
N ASN A 146 20.61 -23.74 -13.77
CA ASN A 146 19.39 -23.19 -13.14
C ASN A 146 19.66 -21.82 -12.45
N LYS A 147 20.78 -21.19 -12.73
CA LYS A 147 21.10 -19.87 -12.15
C LYS A 147 21.02 -18.77 -13.20
N VAL A 148 20.55 -17.63 -12.75
CA VAL A 148 20.69 -16.36 -13.49
C VAL A 148 21.76 -15.54 -12.81
N ILE A 149 22.67 -14.99 -13.62
CA ILE A 149 23.74 -14.08 -13.18
C ILE A 149 23.55 -12.77 -13.94
N ALA A 150 23.67 -11.67 -13.27
CA ALA A 150 23.71 -10.35 -13.90
C ALA A 150 24.88 -9.52 -13.38
N ASP A 151 25.47 -8.72 -14.26
CA ASP A 151 26.52 -7.81 -13.86
C ASP A 151 25.92 -6.54 -13.24
N VAL A 152 26.57 -6.01 -12.22
CA VAL A 152 26.16 -4.82 -11.48
C VAL A 152 26.75 -3.59 -12.14
N LYS A 153 25.90 -2.82 -12.81
CA LYS A 153 26.26 -1.53 -13.40
C LYS A 153 26.35 -0.44 -12.33
N GLN A 154 25.41 -0.46 -11.40
CA GLN A 154 25.37 0.42 -10.25
C GLN A 154 24.94 -0.40 -9.03
N PHE A 155 25.73 -0.35 -7.97
CA PHE A 155 25.40 -1.06 -6.74
C PHE A 155 24.16 -0.44 -6.09
N ASP A 156 23.16 -1.30 -5.85
CA ASP A 156 21.93 -0.96 -5.14
C ASP A 156 21.69 -2.04 -4.07
N PRO A 157 21.91 -1.75 -2.77
CA PRO A 157 21.74 -2.72 -1.70
C PRO A 157 20.28 -3.22 -1.58
N THR A 158 19.33 -2.53 -2.20
CA THR A 158 17.89 -2.86 -2.14
C THR A 158 17.41 -3.71 -3.30
N ILE A 159 18.26 -4.06 -4.27
CA ILE A 159 17.83 -4.73 -5.52
C ILE A 159 16.99 -6.00 -5.26
N PHE A 160 17.33 -6.81 -4.27
CA PHE A 160 16.58 -8.01 -3.92
C PHE A 160 15.25 -7.68 -3.21
N LYS A 161 15.14 -6.52 -2.58
CA LYS A 161 13.90 -6.06 -1.95
C LYS A 161 12.87 -5.64 -3.01
N TRP A 162 13.32 -5.13 -4.15
CA TRP A 162 12.45 -4.86 -5.29
C TRP A 162 11.91 -6.12 -5.96
N MET A 163 12.55 -7.27 -5.77
CA MET A 163 12.13 -8.55 -6.35
C MET A 163 10.87 -9.15 -5.70
N TYR A 164 10.45 -8.66 -4.55
CA TYR A 164 9.19 -9.00 -3.90
C TYR A 164 8.22 -7.82 -3.80
N PHE A 165 8.50 -6.74 -4.52
CA PHE A 165 7.67 -5.54 -4.50
C PHE A 165 7.18 -5.18 -5.92
N LEU A 166 6.84 -3.93 -6.14
CA LEU A 166 6.27 -3.43 -7.40
C LEU A 166 7.13 -3.83 -8.61
N THR A 167 6.49 -4.29 -9.68
CA THR A 167 7.11 -4.79 -10.91
C THR A 167 8.03 -6.03 -10.76
N GLY A 168 8.20 -6.55 -9.55
CA GLY A 168 9.03 -7.72 -9.26
C GLY A 168 8.40 -9.06 -9.71
N TYR A 169 7.87 -9.15 -10.92
CA TYR A 169 7.19 -10.32 -11.47
C TYR A 169 7.94 -10.93 -12.64
N VAL A 170 7.84 -12.26 -12.77
CA VAL A 170 8.36 -12.98 -13.94
C VAL A 170 7.25 -13.23 -14.94
N LEU A 171 7.53 -12.96 -16.22
CA LEU A 171 6.60 -13.17 -17.33
C LEU A 171 7.07 -14.30 -18.27
N PRO A 172 6.14 -15.00 -18.95
CA PRO A 172 6.45 -16.13 -19.83
C PRO A 172 7.07 -15.64 -21.15
N LYS A 173 8.41 -15.70 -21.27
CA LYS A 173 9.15 -15.21 -22.44
C LYS A 173 8.56 -15.74 -23.76
N ALA A 174 8.51 -17.04 -23.93
CA ALA A 174 8.10 -17.65 -25.19
C ALA A 174 6.65 -17.31 -25.57
N TYR A 175 5.75 -17.28 -24.57
CA TYR A 175 4.36 -16.88 -24.79
C TYR A 175 4.24 -15.40 -25.14
N TYR A 176 4.89 -14.53 -24.36
CA TYR A 176 4.85 -13.08 -24.55
C TYR A 176 5.42 -12.68 -25.92
N GLU A 177 6.55 -13.27 -26.34
CA GLU A 177 7.14 -13.03 -27.66
C GLU A 177 6.23 -13.50 -28.81
N LYS A 178 5.46 -14.56 -28.58
CA LYS A 178 4.50 -15.10 -29.57
C LYS A 178 3.26 -14.23 -29.74
N VAL A 179 2.67 -13.73 -28.65
CA VAL A 179 1.37 -13.06 -28.69
C VAL A 179 1.47 -11.54 -28.64
N GLY A 180 2.62 -11.00 -28.22
CA GLY A 180 2.83 -9.58 -27.98
C GLY A 180 2.07 -9.04 -26.77
N ALA A 181 2.22 -7.75 -26.51
CA ALA A 181 1.59 -7.09 -25.34
C ALA A 181 0.06 -7.16 -25.38
N GLU A 182 -0.56 -6.92 -26.54
CA GLU A 182 -2.02 -6.97 -26.70
C GLU A 182 -2.56 -8.40 -26.49
N GLY A 183 -1.87 -9.41 -27.01
CA GLY A 183 -2.26 -10.81 -26.83
C GLY A 183 -2.09 -11.26 -25.37
N PHE A 184 -1.04 -10.79 -24.69
CA PHE A 184 -0.84 -11.05 -23.27
C PHE A 184 -1.92 -10.37 -22.41
N GLU A 185 -2.28 -9.14 -22.73
CA GLU A 185 -3.37 -8.43 -22.05
C GLU A 185 -4.73 -9.14 -22.23
N ALA A 186 -4.98 -9.73 -23.40
CA ALA A 186 -6.21 -10.45 -23.69
C ALA A 186 -6.30 -11.83 -23.03
N ALA A 187 -5.17 -12.50 -22.83
CA ALA A 187 -5.08 -13.84 -22.26
C ALA A 187 -3.81 -14.00 -21.40
N PRO A 188 -3.77 -13.37 -20.21
CA PRO A 188 -2.59 -13.42 -19.35
C PRO A 188 -2.39 -14.82 -18.77
N ILE A 189 -1.15 -15.29 -18.79
CA ILE A 189 -0.72 -16.49 -18.07
C ILE A 189 0.42 -16.17 -17.12
N GLY A 190 0.41 -16.79 -15.95
CA GLY A 190 1.43 -16.68 -14.91
C GLY A 190 1.82 -18.04 -14.38
N THR A 191 2.58 -18.06 -13.31
CA THR A 191 2.92 -19.26 -12.53
C THR A 191 2.12 -19.35 -11.24
N GLY A 192 1.31 -18.34 -10.94
CA GLY A 192 0.66 -18.11 -9.66
C GLY A 192 -0.43 -19.10 -9.27
N PRO A 193 -0.99 -18.92 -8.05
CA PRO A 193 -1.96 -19.85 -7.45
C PRO A 193 -3.30 -19.91 -8.18
N TYR A 194 -3.64 -18.91 -8.98
CA TYR A 194 -4.88 -18.86 -9.76
C TYR A 194 -4.63 -18.50 -11.22
N MET A 195 -5.52 -18.99 -12.08
CA MET A 195 -5.58 -18.71 -13.51
C MET A 195 -6.77 -17.79 -13.80
N VAL A 196 -6.64 -16.84 -14.73
CA VAL A 196 -7.75 -16.01 -15.18
C VAL A 196 -8.74 -16.85 -15.97
N GLU A 197 -9.97 -16.99 -15.46
CA GLU A 197 -11.06 -17.67 -16.16
C GLU A 197 -11.91 -16.66 -16.95
N LYS A 198 -12.20 -15.51 -16.35
CA LYS A 198 -12.96 -14.44 -16.99
C LYS A 198 -12.52 -13.08 -16.45
N PHE A 199 -12.42 -12.11 -17.31
CA PHE A 199 -12.17 -10.71 -16.95
C PHE A 199 -13.16 -9.79 -17.65
N GLU A 200 -13.91 -9.01 -16.88
CA GLU A 200 -14.73 -7.92 -17.38
C GLU A 200 -14.19 -6.61 -16.83
N ARG A 201 -13.62 -5.79 -17.71
CA ARG A 201 -12.99 -4.52 -17.36
C ARG A 201 -13.96 -3.63 -16.56
N ASN A 202 -13.48 -3.07 -15.45
CA ASN A 202 -14.24 -2.24 -14.51
C ASN A 202 -15.41 -2.94 -13.79
N ALA A 203 -15.54 -4.26 -13.91
CA ALA A 203 -16.59 -5.02 -13.25
C ALA A 203 -16.02 -6.08 -12.31
N PHE A 204 -15.32 -7.08 -12.84
CA PHE A 204 -14.76 -8.15 -12.03
C PHE A 204 -13.69 -8.95 -12.76
N VAL A 205 -12.92 -9.69 -11.99
CA VAL A 205 -12.13 -10.83 -12.47
C VAL A 205 -12.57 -12.10 -11.74
N ARG A 206 -12.78 -13.19 -12.52
CA ARG A 206 -13.01 -14.53 -12.00
C ARG A 206 -11.76 -15.37 -12.23
N LEU A 207 -11.31 -15.99 -11.18
CA LEU A 207 -10.09 -16.76 -11.11
C LEU A 207 -10.42 -18.21 -10.76
N LYS A 208 -9.71 -19.15 -11.39
CA LYS A 208 -9.77 -20.58 -11.10
C LYS A 208 -8.46 -21.04 -10.48
N ALA A 209 -8.52 -21.86 -9.43
CA ALA A 209 -7.33 -22.38 -8.77
C ALA A 209 -6.43 -23.15 -9.75
N ASN A 210 -5.15 -22.85 -9.70
CA ASN A 210 -4.10 -23.63 -10.36
C ASN A 210 -3.84 -24.92 -9.56
N ALA A 211 -4.34 -26.04 -10.04
CA ALA A 211 -4.18 -27.32 -9.36
C ALA A 211 -2.71 -27.78 -9.28
N ASN A 212 -1.86 -27.27 -10.17
CA ASN A 212 -0.44 -27.59 -10.25
C ASN A 212 0.45 -26.48 -9.64
N TYR A 213 -0.14 -25.59 -8.85
CA TYR A 213 0.63 -24.52 -8.21
C TYR A 213 1.75 -25.09 -7.34
N TRP A 214 2.96 -24.68 -7.58
CA TRP A 214 4.16 -25.17 -6.89
C TRP A 214 4.13 -24.92 -5.37
N GLY A 215 3.44 -23.83 -4.92
CA GLY A 215 3.22 -23.49 -3.52
C GLY A 215 2.07 -24.25 -2.86
N GLY A 216 1.44 -25.19 -3.56
CA GLY A 216 0.28 -25.94 -3.09
C GLY A 216 -1.06 -25.33 -3.55
N LYS A 217 -2.05 -26.19 -3.78
CA LYS A 217 -3.37 -25.76 -4.23
C LYS A 217 -4.03 -24.82 -3.21
N PRO A 218 -4.57 -23.66 -3.64
CA PRO A 218 -5.37 -22.79 -2.77
C PRO A 218 -6.62 -23.48 -2.23
N ASP A 219 -7.14 -23.05 -1.08
CA ASP A 219 -8.34 -23.62 -0.46
C ASP A 219 -9.60 -23.41 -1.31
N PHE A 220 -9.74 -22.24 -1.94
CA PHE A 220 -10.89 -21.92 -2.77
C PHE A 220 -10.62 -22.25 -4.23
N ASP A 221 -11.45 -23.10 -4.83
CA ASP A 221 -11.33 -23.50 -6.23
C ASP A 221 -11.64 -22.36 -7.20
N THR A 222 -12.50 -21.43 -6.78
CA THR A 222 -12.87 -20.25 -7.57
C THR A 222 -12.87 -19.01 -6.68
N VAL A 223 -12.31 -17.92 -7.21
CA VAL A 223 -12.33 -16.61 -6.58
C VAL A 223 -12.87 -15.60 -7.59
N THR A 224 -13.88 -14.82 -7.18
CA THR A 224 -14.34 -13.66 -7.95
C THR A 224 -14.00 -12.38 -7.19
N ILE A 225 -13.24 -11.50 -7.80
CA ILE A 225 -12.90 -10.18 -7.28
C ILE A 225 -13.75 -9.16 -8.04
N LYS A 226 -14.76 -8.60 -7.38
CA LYS A 226 -15.62 -7.53 -7.90
C LYS A 226 -14.95 -6.19 -7.66
N PHE A 227 -14.96 -5.32 -8.66
CA PHE A 227 -14.45 -3.96 -8.54
C PHE A 227 -15.57 -3.03 -8.06
N VAL A 228 -15.50 -2.63 -6.80
CA VAL A 228 -16.52 -1.81 -6.11
C VAL A 228 -15.81 -0.63 -5.45
N PRO A 229 -15.49 0.46 -6.17
CA PRO A 229 -14.72 1.58 -5.64
C PRO A 229 -15.39 2.31 -4.48
N ASP A 230 -16.71 2.41 -4.46
CA ASP A 230 -17.46 3.07 -3.39
C ASP A 230 -17.48 2.23 -2.11
N ALA A 231 -17.05 2.81 -0.99
CA ALA A 231 -16.92 2.11 0.28
C ALA A 231 -18.28 1.67 0.87
N ALA A 232 -19.33 2.47 0.72
CA ALA A 232 -20.65 2.11 1.22
C ALA A 232 -21.27 0.95 0.41
N ALA A 233 -21.03 0.93 -0.90
CA ALA A 233 -21.41 -0.19 -1.76
C ALA A 233 -20.65 -1.47 -1.38
N ARG A 234 -19.33 -1.40 -1.07
CA ARG A 234 -18.57 -2.57 -0.59
C ARG A 234 -19.11 -3.12 0.72
N VAL A 235 -19.45 -2.23 1.66
CA VAL A 235 -20.07 -2.63 2.93
C VAL A 235 -21.40 -3.33 2.67
N ALA A 236 -22.26 -2.78 1.80
CA ALA A 236 -23.54 -3.39 1.44
C ALA A 236 -23.39 -4.78 0.77
N GLU A 237 -22.35 -4.97 -0.04
CA GLU A 237 -22.03 -6.26 -0.68
C GLU A 237 -21.76 -7.36 0.36
N VAL A 238 -20.99 -7.09 1.40
CA VAL A 238 -20.72 -8.11 2.44
C VAL A 238 -21.86 -8.24 3.44
N GLU A 239 -22.55 -7.17 3.78
CA GLU A 239 -23.70 -7.19 4.68
C GLU A 239 -24.88 -8.00 4.10
N SER A 240 -25.09 -7.91 2.78
CA SER A 240 -26.11 -8.70 2.07
C SER A 240 -25.67 -10.15 1.76
N GLY A 241 -24.40 -10.50 1.98
CA GLY A 241 -23.85 -11.82 1.63
C GLY A 241 -23.54 -11.98 0.12
N ASN A 242 -23.61 -10.92 -0.68
CA ASN A 242 -23.23 -10.94 -2.10
C ASN A 242 -21.72 -11.00 -2.32
N SER A 243 -20.95 -10.64 -1.31
CA SER A 243 -19.51 -10.82 -1.23
C SER A 243 -19.12 -11.37 0.13
N HIS A 244 -18.02 -12.13 0.19
CA HIS A 244 -17.57 -12.80 1.42
C HIS A 244 -16.49 -12.00 2.15
N VAL A 245 -15.76 -11.13 1.46
CA VAL A 245 -14.65 -10.35 2.01
C VAL A 245 -14.67 -8.94 1.42
N THR A 246 -14.36 -7.94 2.25
CA THR A 246 -14.04 -6.58 1.79
C THR A 246 -13.03 -5.91 2.70
N LEU A 247 -12.40 -4.84 2.22
CA LEU A 247 -11.39 -4.04 2.91
C LEU A 247 -11.65 -2.53 2.69
N GLU A 248 -10.89 -1.71 3.42
CA GLU A 248 -10.92 -0.24 3.29
C GLU A 248 -12.32 0.36 3.38
N MET A 249 -13.02 0.09 4.50
CA MET A 249 -14.28 0.73 4.86
C MET A 249 -14.05 1.75 5.98
N PRO A 250 -15.04 2.65 6.23
CA PRO A 250 -15.04 3.48 7.44
C PRO A 250 -14.96 2.63 8.71
N TYR A 251 -14.16 3.05 9.68
CA TYR A 251 -13.97 2.30 10.93
C TYR A 251 -15.27 2.12 11.71
N GLU A 252 -16.19 3.07 11.62
CA GLU A 252 -17.51 3.00 12.25
C GLU A 252 -18.35 1.86 11.66
N GLU A 253 -18.26 1.62 10.34
CA GLU A 253 -18.93 0.51 9.67
C GLU A 253 -18.29 -0.83 10.04
N TYR A 254 -16.96 -0.86 10.12
CA TYR A 254 -16.25 -2.03 10.59
C TYR A 254 -16.69 -2.41 12.02
N ASP A 255 -16.72 -1.45 12.95
CA ASP A 255 -17.16 -1.67 14.33
C ASP A 255 -18.64 -2.11 14.43
N ARG A 256 -19.49 -1.56 13.57
CA ARG A 256 -20.90 -1.92 13.52
C ARG A 256 -21.12 -3.38 13.09
N LEU A 257 -20.31 -3.90 12.18
CA LEU A 257 -20.53 -5.20 11.54
C LEU A 257 -19.69 -6.34 12.12
N LYS A 258 -18.48 -6.07 12.62
CA LYS A 258 -17.64 -7.09 13.24
C LYS A 258 -18.31 -7.63 14.52
N GLY A 259 -18.31 -8.94 14.70
CA GLY A 259 -18.92 -9.59 15.87
C GLY A 259 -20.45 -9.72 15.79
N GLY A 260 -21.07 -9.28 14.68
CA GLY A 260 -22.47 -9.55 14.30
C GLY A 260 -22.53 -10.75 13.33
N PRO A 261 -23.17 -10.58 12.16
CA PRO A 261 -23.22 -11.62 11.13
C PRO A 261 -21.88 -11.81 10.40
N LEU A 262 -20.96 -10.88 10.54
CA LEU A 262 -19.63 -10.90 9.94
C LEU A 262 -18.54 -11.01 11.01
N ALA A 263 -17.43 -11.58 10.62
CA ALA A 263 -16.18 -11.50 11.36
C ALA A 263 -15.32 -10.34 10.82
N GLY A 264 -14.31 -9.94 11.58
CA GLY A 264 -13.41 -8.88 11.15
C GLY A 264 -12.03 -9.04 11.75
N VAL A 265 -11.03 -8.63 10.98
CA VAL A 265 -9.64 -8.50 11.42
C VAL A 265 -9.13 -7.13 11.03
N ALA A 266 -8.36 -6.50 11.91
CA ALA A 266 -7.72 -5.21 11.63
C ALA A 266 -6.26 -5.30 12.07
N ALA A 267 -5.36 -4.89 11.17
CA ALA A 267 -3.92 -4.96 11.42
C ALA A 267 -3.21 -3.71 10.89
N PRO A 268 -2.09 -3.30 11.51
CA PRO A 268 -1.23 -2.27 10.95
C PRO A 268 -0.72 -2.67 9.57
N ILE A 269 -0.61 -1.67 8.69
CA ILE A 269 -0.01 -1.82 7.36
C ILE A 269 1.17 -0.87 7.21
N SER A 270 2.06 -1.14 6.28
CA SER A 270 3.26 -0.33 6.01
C SER A 270 2.93 1.01 5.30
N ASP A 271 1.87 1.66 5.71
CA ASP A 271 1.44 2.96 5.19
C ASP A 271 1.26 3.95 6.35
N ILE A 272 1.87 5.11 6.23
CA ILE A 272 1.87 6.14 7.26
C ILE A 272 1.20 7.42 6.77
N GLY A 273 0.52 8.10 7.67
CA GLY A 273 0.04 9.47 7.47
C GLY A 273 1.00 10.47 8.09
N MET A 274 1.36 11.54 7.37
CA MET A 274 2.33 12.53 7.82
C MET A 274 2.05 13.90 7.23
N ILE A 275 2.66 14.94 7.81
CA ILE A 275 2.66 16.29 7.26
C ILE A 275 4.08 16.66 6.89
N PHE A 276 4.35 16.91 5.61
CA PHE A 276 5.57 17.57 5.16
C PHE A 276 5.53 19.04 5.54
N LEU A 277 6.66 19.56 6.03
CA LEU A 277 6.87 20.97 6.30
C LEU A 277 7.94 21.47 5.34
N ASN A 278 7.51 21.99 4.20
CA ASN A 278 8.41 22.40 3.12
C ASN A 278 9.23 23.63 3.54
N ASP A 279 10.51 23.67 3.14
CA ASP A 279 11.46 24.73 3.51
C ASP A 279 11.19 26.05 2.75
N ILE A 280 9.96 26.52 2.85
CA ILE A 280 9.49 27.77 2.22
C ILE A 280 8.74 28.63 3.24
N GLU A 281 8.71 29.93 2.98
CA GLU A 281 7.95 30.92 3.78
C GLU A 281 8.26 30.80 5.28
N VAL A 282 7.23 30.67 6.11
CA VAL A 282 7.37 30.57 7.58
C VAL A 282 7.95 29.24 8.05
N MET A 283 7.94 28.21 7.20
CA MET A 283 8.52 26.90 7.54
C MET A 283 10.05 26.86 7.44
N THR A 284 10.70 27.89 6.93
CA THR A 284 12.15 28.06 7.04
C THR A 284 12.59 28.27 8.50
N ASP A 285 11.67 28.73 9.39
CA ASP A 285 11.95 28.88 10.81
C ASP A 285 11.78 27.53 11.56
N PRO A 286 12.85 26.96 12.13
CA PRO A 286 12.76 25.69 12.85
C PRO A 286 11.87 25.77 14.12
N ASN A 287 11.70 26.94 14.72
CA ASN A 287 10.80 27.08 15.87
C ASN A 287 9.34 26.93 15.45
N VAL A 288 8.95 27.47 14.28
CA VAL A 288 7.61 27.31 13.73
C VAL A 288 7.33 25.83 13.42
N ARG A 289 8.27 25.12 12.78
CA ARG A 289 8.12 23.68 12.51
C ARG A 289 7.97 22.87 13.80
N LYS A 290 8.87 23.08 14.77
CA LYS A 290 8.85 22.39 16.07
C LYS A 290 7.56 22.70 16.85
N ALA A 291 7.11 23.95 16.83
CA ALA A 291 5.86 24.34 17.46
C ALA A 291 4.67 23.61 16.83
N ALA A 292 4.62 23.54 15.51
CA ALA A 292 3.59 22.79 14.79
C ALA A 292 3.57 21.31 15.20
N ALA A 293 4.75 20.67 15.35
CA ALA A 293 4.85 19.27 15.78
C ALA A 293 4.39 19.06 17.23
N HIS A 294 4.85 19.90 18.19
CA HIS A 294 4.48 19.80 19.60
C HIS A 294 3.00 20.13 19.88
N ALA A 295 2.33 20.84 18.99
CA ALA A 295 0.92 21.20 19.13
C ALA A 295 -0.07 20.12 18.71
N ILE A 296 0.38 18.96 18.21
CA ILE A 296 -0.50 17.89 17.72
C ILE A 296 -0.64 16.76 18.73
N ASP A 297 -1.84 16.57 19.27
CA ASP A 297 -2.22 15.40 20.06
C ASP A 297 -2.58 14.23 19.14
N LYS A 298 -1.56 13.50 18.65
CA LYS A 298 -1.72 12.38 17.72
C LYS A 298 -2.60 11.27 18.28
N GLN A 299 -2.45 10.94 19.58
CA GLN A 299 -3.24 9.89 20.20
C GLN A 299 -4.72 10.26 20.26
N ALA A 300 -5.03 11.52 20.66
CA ALA A 300 -6.42 11.97 20.67
C ALA A 300 -7.06 11.98 19.28
N ILE A 301 -6.28 12.25 18.22
CA ILE A 301 -6.75 12.15 16.83
C ILE A 301 -7.09 10.69 16.50
N ILE A 302 -6.21 9.76 16.78
CA ILE A 302 -6.42 8.31 16.55
C ILE A 302 -7.67 7.84 17.30
N ASP A 303 -7.78 8.13 18.59
CA ASP A 303 -8.86 7.64 19.43
C ASP A 303 -10.23 8.20 19.01
N ARG A 304 -10.29 9.49 18.63
CA ARG A 304 -11.57 10.19 18.39
C ARG A 304 -12.03 10.17 16.94
N LEU A 305 -11.11 10.19 15.98
CA LEU A 305 -11.46 10.22 14.55
C LEU A 305 -11.33 8.85 13.87
N LEU A 306 -10.42 8.01 14.36
CA LEU A 306 -10.16 6.71 13.75
C LEU A 306 -10.63 5.55 14.63
N SER A 307 -11.46 5.82 15.65
CA SER A 307 -11.99 4.79 16.58
C SER A 307 -10.88 3.95 17.23
N GLY A 308 -9.69 4.49 17.41
CA GLY A 308 -8.51 3.78 17.90
C GLY A 308 -7.74 2.96 16.84
N TYR A 309 -8.20 2.95 15.58
CA TYR A 309 -7.53 2.24 14.49
C TYR A 309 -6.40 3.07 13.90
N GLY A 310 -5.26 3.03 14.55
CA GLY A 310 -4.02 3.68 14.14
C GLY A 310 -2.94 3.40 15.16
N VAL A 311 -1.70 3.35 14.73
CA VAL A 311 -0.54 3.28 15.62
C VAL A 311 0.15 4.63 15.59
N LYS A 312 0.26 5.31 16.75
CA LYS A 312 1.00 6.55 16.83
C LYS A 312 2.46 6.31 16.48
N ILE A 313 3.01 7.14 15.60
CA ILE A 313 4.44 7.11 15.24
C ILE A 313 5.04 8.51 15.27
N ASP A 314 6.35 8.57 15.48
CA ASP A 314 7.15 9.80 15.50
C ASP A 314 8.36 9.72 14.53
N THR A 315 8.41 8.66 13.72
CA THR A 315 9.44 8.35 12.72
C THR A 315 8.79 8.11 11.36
N LEU A 316 9.56 8.19 10.28
CA LEU A 316 9.10 7.82 8.93
C LEU A 316 9.12 6.30 8.71
N GLU A 317 9.84 5.58 9.56
CA GLU A 317 9.84 4.11 9.56
C GLU A 317 8.82 3.56 10.56
N THR A 318 8.28 2.38 10.27
CA THR A 318 7.31 1.68 11.12
C THR A 318 7.96 0.52 11.89
N PRO A 319 7.34 -0.01 12.96
CA PRO A 319 7.93 -1.05 13.80
C PRO A 319 8.36 -2.34 13.08
N GLU A 320 7.84 -2.58 11.88
CA GLU A 320 8.20 -3.74 11.07
C GLU A 320 9.61 -3.66 10.45
N TYR A 321 10.27 -2.48 10.49
CA TYR A 321 11.53 -2.27 9.82
C TYR A 321 12.73 -2.19 10.75
N ALA A 322 13.87 -2.72 10.29
CA ALA A 322 15.11 -2.72 11.05
C ALA A 322 15.62 -1.30 11.38
N ALA A 323 15.29 -0.31 10.56
CA ALA A 323 15.67 1.07 10.79
C ALA A 323 14.73 1.83 11.75
N TYR A 324 13.63 1.24 12.18
CA TYR A 324 12.76 1.85 13.20
C TYR A 324 13.49 2.03 14.53
N ASP A 325 13.41 3.22 15.10
CA ASP A 325 13.96 3.53 16.42
C ASP A 325 12.85 4.04 17.36
N PRO A 326 12.35 3.21 18.28
CA PRO A 326 11.29 3.60 19.22
C PRO A 326 11.73 4.65 20.24
N SER A 327 13.02 4.99 20.34
CA SER A 327 13.51 6.05 21.22
C SER A 327 13.26 7.45 20.66
N ILE A 328 12.99 7.55 19.36
CA ILE A 328 12.63 8.82 18.71
C ILE A 328 11.19 9.13 19.04
N THR A 329 10.96 10.20 19.80
CA THR A 329 9.61 10.62 20.22
C THR A 329 9.44 12.12 20.12
N VAL A 330 8.25 12.56 19.71
CA VAL A 330 7.83 13.96 19.71
C VAL A 330 6.63 14.10 20.66
N GLU A 331 6.85 14.73 21.79
CA GLU A 331 5.83 14.92 22.83
C GLU A 331 4.77 15.92 22.37
N TYR A 332 3.49 15.63 22.66
CA TYR A 332 2.44 16.64 22.63
C TYR A 332 2.65 17.59 23.80
N ASN A 333 3.02 18.84 23.52
CA ASN A 333 3.34 19.85 24.50
C ASN A 333 2.96 21.25 23.97
N PRO A 334 1.70 21.67 24.11
CA PRO A 334 1.23 22.96 23.60
C PRO A 334 1.90 24.15 24.28
N GLU A 335 2.33 24.04 25.54
CA GLU A 335 3.09 25.07 26.25
C GLU A 335 4.45 25.29 25.56
N LYS A 336 5.13 24.22 25.19
CA LYS A 336 6.38 24.26 24.42
C LYS A 336 6.19 24.86 23.04
N ALA A 337 5.06 24.57 22.39
CA ALA A 337 4.71 25.19 21.13
C ALA A 337 4.56 26.70 21.23
N VAL A 338 3.89 27.20 22.27
CA VAL A 338 3.76 28.64 22.55
C VAL A 338 5.12 29.31 22.81
N GLU A 339 6.01 28.68 23.61
CA GLU A 339 7.37 29.19 23.86
C GLU A 339 8.18 29.32 22.54
N LEU A 340 8.13 28.31 21.69
CA LEU A 340 8.85 28.30 20.39
C LEU A 340 8.30 29.38 19.45
N LEU A 341 7.00 29.56 19.39
CA LEU A 341 6.37 30.61 18.58
C LEU A 341 6.72 32.01 19.11
N ALA A 342 6.73 32.20 20.43
CA ALA A 342 7.12 33.48 21.05
C ALA A 342 8.57 33.83 20.74
N ALA A 343 9.49 32.85 20.69
CA ALA A 343 10.88 33.07 20.30
C ALA A 343 11.03 33.58 18.85
N SER A 344 10.05 33.27 17.97
CA SER A 344 9.97 33.76 16.60
C SER A 344 9.03 34.95 16.41
N GLY A 345 8.54 35.57 17.51
CA GLY A 345 7.72 36.78 17.48
C GLY A 345 6.22 36.55 17.22
N TYR A 346 5.75 35.29 17.32
CA TYR A 346 4.34 34.92 17.14
C TYR A 346 3.66 34.65 18.49
N SER A 347 2.34 34.78 18.50
CA SER A 347 1.49 34.50 19.66
C SER A 347 0.05 34.21 19.22
N VAL A 348 -0.83 33.87 20.14
CA VAL A 348 -2.27 33.71 19.85
C VAL A 348 -2.89 34.99 19.30
N ASP A 349 -2.44 36.16 19.78
CA ASP A 349 -2.92 37.46 19.31
C ASP A 349 -2.22 37.95 18.03
N ASN A 350 -1.06 37.38 17.71
CA ASN A 350 -0.29 37.61 16.47
C ASN A 350 0.14 36.28 15.86
N PRO A 351 -0.79 35.49 15.29
CA PRO A 351 -0.50 34.13 14.85
C PRO A 351 0.39 34.08 13.62
N VAL A 352 1.22 33.02 13.54
CA VAL A 352 1.87 32.66 12.29
C VAL A 352 0.81 32.09 11.33
N LYS A 353 0.89 32.49 10.03
CA LYS A 353 -0.12 32.14 9.03
C LYS A 353 0.54 31.41 7.85
N PHE A 354 -0.06 30.31 7.44
CA PHE A 354 0.37 29.56 6.26
C PHE A 354 -0.76 28.69 5.69
N LYS A 355 -0.52 28.03 4.57
CA LYS A 355 -1.44 27.10 3.96
C LYS A 355 -1.03 25.67 4.25
N ILE A 356 -2.03 24.81 4.47
CA ILE A 356 -1.87 23.36 4.52
C ILE A 356 -2.74 22.70 3.45
N GLN A 357 -2.13 21.96 2.58
CA GLN A 357 -2.87 21.19 1.58
C GLN A 357 -3.12 19.75 2.03
N THR A 358 -4.27 19.19 1.61
CA THR A 358 -4.70 17.85 1.93
C THR A 358 -5.59 17.30 0.81
N THR A 359 -5.93 16.03 0.90
CA THR A 359 -6.98 15.36 0.12
C THR A 359 -8.26 15.26 0.93
N LYS A 360 -9.34 14.76 0.31
CA LYS A 360 -10.58 14.41 0.99
C LYS A 360 -11.11 13.07 0.48
N GLY A 361 -11.10 12.07 1.35
CA GLY A 361 -11.61 10.73 1.07
C GLY A 361 -10.62 9.82 0.32
N PHE A 362 -9.36 10.21 0.20
CA PHE A 362 -8.30 9.35 -0.32
C PHE A 362 -7.81 8.36 0.75
N LYS A 363 -7.64 8.84 1.98
CA LYS A 363 -7.38 8.00 3.17
C LYS A 363 -8.48 8.19 4.21
N PRO A 364 -8.66 7.21 5.12
CA PRO A 364 -9.66 7.34 6.18
C PRO A 364 -9.51 8.65 6.97
N LYS A 365 -10.55 9.50 6.92
CA LYS A 365 -10.62 10.77 7.65
C LYS A 365 -9.48 11.75 7.39
N ASP A 366 -8.85 11.72 6.20
CA ASP A 366 -7.73 12.61 5.83
C ASP A 366 -8.06 14.09 6.04
N TYR A 367 -9.19 14.54 5.54
CA TYR A 367 -9.63 15.94 5.71
C TYR A 367 -9.98 16.29 7.15
N GLU A 368 -10.73 15.41 7.83
CA GLU A 368 -11.14 15.60 9.22
C GLU A 368 -9.94 15.62 10.17
N MET A 369 -8.90 14.83 9.91
CA MET A 369 -7.65 14.87 10.67
C MET A 369 -6.98 16.25 10.55
N ILE A 370 -6.88 16.77 9.33
CA ILE A 370 -6.28 18.11 9.11
C ILE A 370 -7.13 19.21 9.75
N GLN A 371 -8.47 19.11 9.70
CA GLN A 371 -9.33 20.05 10.43
C GLN A 371 -9.07 20.04 11.94
N ALA A 372 -8.91 18.84 12.53
CA ALA A 372 -8.60 18.69 13.95
C ALA A 372 -7.22 19.27 14.28
N ILE A 373 -6.20 19.02 13.46
CA ILE A 373 -4.84 19.54 13.62
C ILE A 373 -4.84 21.06 13.53
N VAL A 374 -5.49 21.67 12.56
CA VAL A 374 -5.63 23.12 12.43
C VAL A 374 -6.35 23.71 13.65
N GLY A 375 -7.34 22.98 14.20
CA GLY A 375 -8.00 23.36 15.44
C GLY A 375 -7.08 23.35 16.67
N LEU A 376 -6.15 22.40 16.75
CA LEU A 376 -5.11 22.34 17.80
C LEU A 376 -4.08 23.46 17.61
N TRP A 377 -3.59 23.67 16.40
CA TRP A 377 -2.64 24.71 16.03
C TRP A 377 -3.13 26.12 16.38
N ARG A 378 -4.42 26.41 16.14
CA ARG A 378 -5.01 27.72 16.46
C ARG A 378 -4.92 28.06 17.94
N LYS A 379 -4.97 27.04 18.83
CA LYS A 379 -4.89 27.28 20.29
C LYS A 379 -3.51 27.78 20.75
N VAL A 380 -2.47 27.54 19.97
CA VAL A 380 -1.10 27.92 20.28
C VAL A 380 -0.60 29.13 19.50
N GLY A 381 -1.39 29.67 18.55
CA GLY A 381 -1.00 30.83 17.73
C GLY A 381 -0.54 30.43 16.30
N ILE A 382 -1.05 29.33 15.73
CA ILE A 382 -0.85 28.93 14.33
C ILE A 382 -2.20 29.02 13.64
N GLU A 383 -2.33 29.84 12.60
CA GLU A 383 -3.48 29.90 11.69
C GLU A 383 -3.12 29.27 10.34
N ALA A 384 -3.59 28.05 10.10
CA ALA A 384 -3.41 27.38 8.82
C ALA A 384 -4.70 27.39 8.01
N GLU A 385 -4.61 27.81 6.73
CA GLU A 385 -5.69 27.72 5.74
C GLU A 385 -5.64 26.37 5.04
N ILE A 386 -6.75 25.62 5.05
CA ILE A 386 -6.81 24.30 4.44
C ILE A 386 -7.15 24.43 2.96
N GLU A 387 -6.29 23.90 2.10
CA GLU A 387 -6.54 23.70 0.67
C GLU A 387 -6.77 22.22 0.38
N VAL A 388 -7.88 21.90 -0.30
CA VAL A 388 -8.26 20.53 -0.62
C VAL A 388 -8.04 20.27 -2.10
N TYR A 389 -7.32 19.21 -2.43
CA TYR A 389 -7.04 18.80 -3.80
C TYR A 389 -7.45 17.35 -4.03
N GLU A 390 -7.83 17.02 -5.26
CA GLU A 390 -7.88 15.64 -5.72
C GLU A 390 -6.46 15.04 -5.71
N ILE A 391 -6.36 13.72 -5.43
CA ILE A 391 -5.06 13.06 -5.24
C ILE A 391 -4.11 13.21 -6.42
N ALA A 392 -4.63 13.16 -7.64
CA ALA A 392 -3.81 13.34 -8.84
C ALA A 392 -3.19 14.75 -8.90
N LYS A 393 -3.96 15.79 -8.55
CA LYS A 393 -3.45 17.16 -8.48
C LYS A 393 -2.44 17.35 -7.34
N HIS A 394 -2.67 16.69 -6.22
CA HIS A 394 -1.76 16.71 -5.08
C HIS A 394 -0.38 16.13 -5.44
N TYR A 395 -0.35 15.02 -6.21
CA TYR A 395 0.89 14.46 -6.74
C TYR A 395 1.54 15.32 -7.82
N GLU A 396 0.75 15.95 -8.69
CA GLU A 396 1.26 16.90 -9.69
C GLU A 396 1.98 18.10 -9.02
N LEU A 397 1.38 18.70 -7.99
CA LEU A 397 1.98 19.80 -7.24
C LEU A 397 3.32 19.40 -6.62
N ARG A 398 3.40 18.18 -6.04
CA ARG A 398 4.66 17.67 -5.51
C ARG A 398 5.71 17.51 -6.62
N ALA A 399 5.35 16.89 -7.73
CA ALA A 399 6.28 16.68 -8.85
C ALA A 399 6.76 17.99 -9.50
N ALA A 400 5.98 19.07 -9.33
CA ALA A 400 6.31 20.40 -9.83
C ALA A 400 7.02 21.30 -8.79
N ASP A 401 7.33 20.77 -7.60
CA ASP A 401 7.86 21.54 -6.46
C ASP A 401 6.99 22.75 -6.09
N GLN A 402 5.67 22.52 -6.04
CA GLN A 402 4.65 23.54 -5.78
C GLN A 402 3.75 23.18 -4.58
N LEU A 403 4.30 22.42 -3.63
CA LEU A 403 3.56 22.13 -2.41
C LEU A 403 3.41 23.39 -1.55
N ALA A 404 2.31 23.48 -0.82
CA ALA A 404 2.12 24.50 0.22
C ALA A 404 3.17 24.35 1.33
N PRO A 405 3.36 25.37 2.19
CA PRO A 405 4.27 25.30 3.35
C PRO A 405 4.04 24.07 4.23
N ALA A 406 2.81 23.59 4.33
CA ALA A 406 2.49 22.29 4.93
C ALA A 406 1.67 21.44 3.97
N ALA A 407 1.93 20.15 3.91
CA ALA A 407 1.20 19.22 3.03
C ALA A 407 0.99 17.88 3.72
N PHE A 408 -0.28 17.46 3.86
CA PHE A 408 -0.60 16.12 4.36
C PHE A 408 -0.42 15.08 3.27
N TYR A 409 0.35 14.07 3.57
CA TYR A 409 0.61 12.92 2.70
C TYR A 409 0.45 11.60 3.44
N ASN A 410 0.26 10.56 2.66
CA ASN A 410 0.55 9.19 3.09
C ASN A 410 1.72 8.63 2.30
N TRP A 411 2.46 7.72 2.91
CA TRP A 411 3.58 7.02 2.28
C TRP A 411 3.59 5.56 2.68
N GLY A 412 3.52 4.68 1.68
CA GLY A 412 3.63 3.24 1.88
C GLY A 412 5.07 2.76 1.64
N ASN A 413 5.56 1.88 2.50
CA ASN A 413 6.90 1.28 2.37
C ASN A 413 6.84 -0.24 2.50
N SER A 414 6.17 -0.93 1.58
CA SER A 414 6.10 -2.39 1.61
C SER A 414 7.39 -3.08 1.16
N VAL A 415 8.40 -2.32 0.70
CA VAL A 415 9.76 -2.83 0.46
C VAL A 415 10.49 -3.12 1.77
N GLY A 416 10.12 -2.43 2.85
CA GLY A 416 10.77 -2.57 4.14
C GLY A 416 12.18 -1.98 4.17
N ASP A 417 12.40 -0.89 3.41
CA ASP A 417 13.69 -0.23 3.34
C ASP A 417 13.54 1.29 3.31
N PRO A 418 14.25 2.03 4.18
CA PRO A 418 14.15 3.48 4.25
C PRO A 418 14.49 4.21 2.95
N THR A 419 15.25 3.60 2.03
CA THR A 419 15.52 4.18 0.71
C THR A 419 14.21 4.52 -0.02
N THR A 420 13.18 3.69 0.11
CA THR A 420 11.91 3.83 -0.60
C THR A 420 10.89 4.73 0.11
N SER A 421 11.13 5.09 1.36
CA SER A 421 10.34 6.04 2.15
C SER A 421 11.12 7.33 2.38
N THR A 422 11.91 7.36 3.43
CA THR A 422 12.72 8.51 3.85
C THR A 422 13.70 8.95 2.74
N GLY A 423 14.33 8.01 2.06
CA GLY A 423 15.26 8.30 0.96
C GLY A 423 14.59 9.01 -0.21
N PHE A 424 13.42 8.54 -0.67
CA PHE A 424 12.70 9.19 -1.76
C PHE A 424 12.09 10.53 -1.35
N ALA A 425 11.58 10.63 -0.12
CA ALA A 425 10.87 11.80 0.33
C ALA A 425 11.78 12.97 0.77
N MET A 426 12.99 12.67 1.25
CA MET A 426 13.86 13.64 1.95
C MET A 426 15.24 13.82 1.30
N PHE A 427 15.54 13.15 0.20
CA PHE A 427 16.79 13.30 -0.53
C PHE A 427 16.60 14.26 -1.70
N GLY A 428 17.15 15.48 -1.62
CA GLY A 428 16.96 16.54 -2.61
C GLY A 428 17.11 16.13 -4.08
N PRO A 429 18.10 15.30 -4.47
CA PRO A 429 18.21 14.79 -5.83
C PRO A 429 17.10 13.83 -6.27
N SER A 430 16.27 13.32 -5.37
CA SER A 430 15.13 12.46 -5.72
C SER A 430 13.99 13.28 -6.35
N PRO A 431 13.36 12.79 -7.43
CA PRO A 431 12.21 13.47 -8.05
C PRO A 431 10.96 13.51 -7.15
N HIS A 432 11.00 12.83 -6.01
CA HIS A 432 9.91 12.78 -5.04
C HIS A 432 10.22 13.56 -3.76
N SER A 433 11.42 14.17 -3.67
CA SER A 433 11.82 14.91 -2.47
C SER A 433 10.95 16.15 -2.27
N VAL A 434 10.72 16.44 -1.00
CA VAL A 434 10.09 17.68 -0.52
C VAL A 434 11.05 18.51 0.29
N TRP A 435 12.32 18.10 0.35
CA TRP A 435 13.37 18.75 1.12
C TRP A 435 14.70 18.64 0.37
N ASP A 436 15.39 19.74 0.17
CA ASP A 436 16.65 19.83 -0.59
C ASP A 436 17.85 20.35 0.22
N GLY A 437 17.73 20.38 1.56
CA GLY A 437 18.81 20.83 2.44
C GLY A 437 20.07 19.99 2.33
N GLU A 438 21.24 20.65 2.25
CA GLU A 438 22.55 19.99 2.13
C GLU A 438 22.82 18.97 3.23
N ASP A 439 22.33 19.22 4.45
CA ASP A 439 22.51 18.31 5.58
C ASP A 439 21.93 16.93 5.29
N LEU A 440 20.68 16.87 4.82
CA LEU A 440 20.03 15.60 4.45
C LEU A 440 20.67 14.97 3.21
N ILE A 441 21.07 15.76 2.21
CA ILE A 441 21.77 15.25 1.05
C ILE A 441 23.07 14.55 1.49
N ASN A 442 23.84 15.16 2.41
CA ASN A 442 25.08 14.60 2.92
C ASN A 442 24.86 13.38 3.84
N MET A 443 23.76 13.30 4.57
CA MET A 443 23.43 12.16 5.41
C MET A 443 22.90 10.98 4.59
N ILE A 444 21.98 11.22 3.66
CA ILE A 444 21.28 10.19 2.89
C ILE A 444 22.11 9.67 1.73
N GLY A 445 22.81 10.56 1.01
CA GLY A 445 23.54 10.19 -0.21
C GLY A 445 24.46 8.97 -0.06
N PRO A 446 25.30 8.88 0.98
CA PRO A 446 26.14 7.70 1.20
C PRO A 446 25.36 6.40 1.43
N LEU A 447 24.14 6.47 1.98
CA LEU A 447 23.35 5.29 2.34
C LEU A 447 22.76 4.57 1.12
N TRP A 448 22.65 5.25 -0.02
CA TRP A 448 22.20 4.64 -1.28
C TRP A 448 23.18 3.58 -1.81
N GLY A 449 24.45 3.67 -1.45
CA GLY A 449 25.48 2.74 -1.89
C GLY A 449 26.22 2.03 -0.74
N GLU A 450 25.77 2.16 0.52
CA GLU A 450 26.43 1.49 1.66
C GLU A 450 26.15 -0.03 1.62
N ALA A 451 27.24 -0.79 1.51
CA ALA A 451 27.18 -2.25 1.41
C ALA A 451 27.14 -2.96 2.77
N ASP A 452 27.54 -2.29 3.83
CA ASP A 452 27.46 -2.79 5.20
C ASP A 452 26.04 -2.50 5.74
N GLU A 453 25.23 -3.55 5.85
CA GLU A 453 23.81 -3.41 6.26
C GLU A 453 23.69 -2.79 7.66
N ALA A 454 24.56 -3.12 8.60
CA ALA A 454 24.49 -2.56 9.95
C ALA A 454 24.75 -1.05 9.95
N LYS A 455 25.80 -0.61 9.25
CA LYS A 455 26.08 0.83 9.08
C LYS A 455 24.98 1.56 8.34
N ARG A 456 24.39 0.89 7.34
CA ARG A 456 23.29 1.45 6.57
C ARG A 456 22.06 1.67 7.44
N ILE A 457 21.67 0.67 8.26
CA ILE A 457 20.57 0.77 9.22
C ILE A 457 20.84 1.90 10.24
N ASP A 458 22.03 1.94 10.84
CA ASP A 458 22.40 2.97 11.80
C ASP A 458 22.38 4.37 11.17
N GLY A 459 22.82 4.47 9.91
CA GLY A 459 22.73 5.71 9.14
C GLY A 459 21.30 6.19 8.95
N TRP A 460 20.38 5.29 8.59
CA TRP A 460 18.95 5.62 8.44
C TRP A 460 18.29 6.02 9.77
N LYS A 461 18.63 5.36 10.88
CA LYS A 461 18.19 5.81 12.23
C LYS A 461 18.66 7.21 12.56
N ALA A 462 19.91 7.54 12.19
CA ALA A 462 20.44 8.90 12.38
C ALA A 462 19.70 9.93 11.52
N VAL A 463 19.34 9.59 10.28
CA VAL A 463 18.52 10.44 9.40
C VAL A 463 17.14 10.67 10.00
N ASP A 464 16.45 9.63 10.43
CA ASP A 464 15.10 9.73 11.03
C ASP A 464 15.12 10.58 12.30
N LYS A 465 16.15 10.40 13.13
CA LYS A 465 16.37 11.25 14.32
C LYS A 465 16.56 12.72 13.96
N TYR A 466 17.37 13.02 12.95
CA TYR A 466 17.60 14.38 12.47
C TYR A 466 16.30 15.02 11.97
N ILE A 467 15.50 14.28 11.21
CA ILE A 467 14.18 14.71 10.71
C ILE A 467 13.26 15.08 11.88
N ALA A 468 13.18 14.21 12.89
CA ALA A 468 12.33 14.44 14.07
C ALA A 468 12.81 15.63 14.92
N GLU A 469 14.12 15.72 15.20
CA GLU A 469 14.70 16.81 16.01
C GLU A 469 14.55 18.18 15.35
N ASN A 470 14.49 18.25 14.02
CA ASN A 470 14.32 19.48 13.24
C ASN A 470 12.89 19.70 12.75
N ALA A 471 11.99 18.75 13.05
CA ALA A 471 10.60 18.76 12.62
C ALA A 471 10.46 19.06 11.11
N LEU A 472 11.20 18.32 10.27
CA LEU A 472 11.12 18.49 8.82
C LEU A 472 9.87 17.80 8.25
N VAL A 473 9.45 16.72 8.90
CA VAL A 473 8.20 16.00 8.67
C VAL A 473 7.55 15.76 10.03
N ILE A 474 6.24 15.78 10.10
CA ILE A 474 5.48 15.35 11.26
C ILE A 474 4.79 14.03 10.92
N PRO A 475 5.39 12.85 11.21
CA PRO A 475 4.69 11.58 11.16
C PRO A 475 3.53 11.61 12.15
N LEU A 476 2.37 11.13 11.75
CA LEU A 476 1.16 11.15 12.58
C LEU A 476 0.81 9.76 13.10
N LEU A 477 0.64 8.84 12.17
CA LEU A 477 0.20 7.48 12.46
C LEU A 477 0.61 6.50 11.37
N GLN A 478 0.75 5.25 11.75
CA GLN A 478 0.70 4.09 10.85
C GLN A 478 -0.77 3.65 10.73
N TYR A 479 -1.24 3.47 9.51
CA TYR A 479 -2.62 3.06 9.27
C TYR A 479 -2.88 1.62 9.70
N VAL A 480 -4.08 1.38 10.21
CA VAL A 480 -4.63 0.04 10.47
C VAL A 480 -5.69 -0.25 9.42
N GLN A 481 -5.53 -1.34 8.68
CA GLN A 481 -6.46 -1.75 7.64
C GLN A 481 -7.53 -2.69 8.22
N PRO A 482 -8.82 -2.29 8.22
CA PRO A 482 -9.91 -3.16 8.59
C PRO A 482 -10.30 -4.05 7.41
N ILE A 483 -10.54 -5.34 7.68
CA ILE A 483 -11.07 -6.33 6.74
C ILE A 483 -12.29 -6.98 7.36
N LEU A 484 -13.44 -6.89 6.71
CA LEU A 484 -14.65 -7.63 7.08
C LEU A 484 -14.72 -8.90 6.24
N HIS A 485 -15.13 -10.00 6.87
CA HIS A 485 -15.29 -11.27 6.17
C HIS A 485 -16.44 -12.12 6.72
N ALA A 486 -16.97 -13.00 5.88
CA ALA A 486 -17.92 -14.01 6.28
C ALA A 486 -17.30 -14.97 7.33
N PRO A 487 -18.06 -15.48 8.30
CA PRO A 487 -17.52 -16.39 9.33
C PRO A 487 -16.89 -17.68 8.78
N GLY A 488 -17.30 -18.10 7.56
CA GLY A 488 -16.71 -19.26 6.85
C GLY A 488 -15.38 -18.99 6.16
N VAL A 489 -14.79 -17.79 6.30
CA VAL A 489 -13.50 -17.41 5.71
C VAL A 489 -12.55 -17.01 6.83
N VAL A 490 -11.33 -17.53 6.78
CA VAL A 490 -10.21 -17.06 7.62
C VAL A 490 -9.33 -16.16 6.76
N VAL A 491 -9.10 -14.94 7.19
CA VAL A 491 -8.26 -13.96 6.49
C VAL A 491 -6.99 -13.72 7.32
N THR A 492 -5.84 -13.85 6.68
CA THR A 492 -4.55 -13.46 7.24
C THR A 492 -4.21 -12.06 6.74
N PRO A 493 -4.17 -11.02 7.59
CA PRO A 493 -3.73 -9.70 7.19
C PRO A 493 -2.29 -9.73 6.70
N HIS A 494 -1.99 -8.89 5.72
CA HIS A 494 -0.64 -8.71 5.19
C HIS A 494 -0.20 -7.27 5.45
N ALA A 495 0.99 -7.07 6.02
CA ALA A 495 1.45 -5.74 6.40
C ALA A 495 1.68 -4.80 5.19
N SER A 496 1.75 -5.33 3.97
CA SER A 496 1.71 -4.49 2.75
C SER A 496 0.33 -3.88 2.45
N GLY A 497 -0.71 -4.28 3.18
CA GLY A 497 -2.10 -3.92 2.86
C GLY A 497 -2.72 -4.73 1.72
N SER A 498 -1.97 -5.65 1.10
CA SER A 498 -2.48 -6.49 0.02
C SER A 498 -3.43 -7.57 0.55
N LEU A 499 -4.53 -7.76 -0.15
CA LEU A 499 -5.46 -8.84 0.12
C LEU A 499 -5.12 -10.02 -0.80
N LEU A 500 -4.64 -11.12 -0.22
CA LEU A 500 -4.08 -12.26 -0.94
C LEU A 500 -5.04 -13.47 -0.87
N PRO A 501 -5.84 -13.73 -1.92
CA PRO A 501 -6.85 -14.80 -1.90
C PRO A 501 -6.29 -16.19 -1.65
N HIS A 502 -5.07 -16.46 -2.10
CA HIS A 502 -4.42 -17.77 -1.92
C HIS A 502 -3.99 -18.06 -0.47
N LEU A 503 -3.88 -17.02 0.37
CA LEU A 503 -3.63 -17.15 1.81
C LEU A 503 -4.91 -17.30 2.63
N MET A 504 -6.08 -17.06 2.02
CA MET A 504 -7.35 -17.24 2.71
C MET A 504 -7.71 -18.71 2.82
N LYS A 505 -8.33 -19.07 3.94
CA LYS A 505 -8.71 -20.46 4.26
C LYS A 505 -10.19 -20.54 4.55
N ARG A 506 -10.75 -21.73 4.34
CA ARG A 506 -12.08 -22.06 4.91
C ARG A 506 -11.94 -22.23 6.41
N ALA A 507 -12.94 -21.69 7.16
CA ALA A 507 -12.98 -21.80 8.63
C ALA A 507 -13.37 -23.20 9.09
#